data_0a51978d707a36241d123aca010c64da
#
_entry.id   0a51978d707a36241d123aca010c64da
#
_cell.length_a   1.000
_cell.length_b   1.000
_cell.length_c   1.000
_cell.angle_alpha   90.00
_cell.angle_beta   90.00
_cell.angle_gamma   90.00
#
_symmetry.space_group_name_H-M   'P 1'
#
loop_
_entity.id
_entity.type
_entity.pdbx_description
1 polymer ?
#
loop_
_entity_poly.entity_id
_entity_poly.type
_entity_poly.pdbx_seq_one_letter_code
_entity_poly.pdbx_strand_id
1 'polypeptide(L)'
;MAVRESKLQWVQALRGAAALMVVMVHSRSVLMDTAAGKVVADHVLLPMGMGVDLFFIISGFLMMFTSQNFDGTKAYAWQFIAKRAARIWPLFAVVMPVALVVEHGMHGFLDPSIAFPYLEGFAFIPHNPSASGIYFQMAVGVAWTLCFECYFYLLFAACMLFGRWRYAVMAAWFALTLVALPLIRGSYSLNVATQPLVEWSRYANLAINPIVWDFVIGMIGGWLYISDFKVERTWKIYAVVTVLSLLLLIGWNRLGMVNFFGPHGWGAPMAILFFGSLMLAKVDALKVPAWSVWLGDISYSLYLIHVYVFEILQRVVNAIPMNHDASNAVLFVIRPVAAVICAWLTFRYVETPLSTWARKRLLHIRMPLRPSFVG
;
A
#
# COMPACT_ATOMS: atom_id res chain seq x y z
N MET A 1 -8.19 4.84 25.00
CA MET A 1 -8.21 4.16 23.68
C MET A 1 -9.20 4.83 22.72
N ALA A 2 -10.46 4.99 23.07
CA ALA A 2 -11.49 5.57 22.17
C ALA A 2 -11.16 6.95 21.57
N VAL A 3 -10.58 7.87 22.31
CA VAL A 3 -10.18 9.21 21.81
C VAL A 3 -9.04 9.14 20.79
N ARG A 4 -8.22 8.10 20.82
CA ARG A 4 -7.11 7.88 19.87
C ARG A 4 -7.60 7.24 18.56
N GLU A 5 -8.64 6.43 18.64
CA GLU A 5 -9.28 5.81 17.47
C GLU A 5 -10.07 6.84 16.64
N SER A 6 -10.79 7.77 17.30
CA SER A 6 -11.51 8.83 16.60
C SER A 6 -10.58 9.79 15.84
N LYS A 7 -9.36 9.99 16.31
CA LYS A 7 -8.38 10.88 15.66
C LYS A 7 -7.82 10.37 14.33
N LEU A 8 -7.94 9.07 14.02
CA LEU A 8 -7.40 8.46 12.80
C LEU A 8 -8.47 7.98 11.82
N GLN A 9 -9.73 8.30 12.03
CA GLN A 9 -10.80 7.90 11.11
C GLN A 9 -10.58 8.42 9.69
N TRP A 10 -10.02 9.63 9.55
CA TRP A 10 -9.66 10.19 8.25
C TRP A 10 -8.59 9.37 7.53
N VAL A 11 -7.62 8.78 8.26
CA VAL A 11 -6.62 7.88 7.66
C VAL A 11 -7.27 6.60 7.16
N GLN A 12 -8.22 6.05 7.90
CA GLN A 12 -8.99 4.88 7.45
C GLN A 12 -9.82 5.21 6.21
N ALA A 13 -10.45 6.39 6.17
CA ALA A 13 -11.19 6.83 4.98
C ALA A 13 -10.28 6.95 3.75
N LEU A 14 -9.08 7.53 3.89
CA LEU A 14 -8.10 7.60 2.81
C LEU A 14 -7.62 6.21 2.36
N ARG A 15 -7.43 5.27 3.29
CA ARG A 15 -7.08 3.88 2.96
C ARG A 15 -8.19 3.18 2.18
N GLY A 16 -9.44 3.41 2.58
CA GLY A 16 -10.59 2.88 1.86
C GLY A 16 -10.68 3.43 0.44
N ALA A 17 -10.49 4.75 0.28
CA ALA A 17 -10.44 5.39 -1.04
C ALA A 17 -9.30 4.82 -1.89
N ALA A 18 -8.09 4.68 -1.33
CA ALA A 18 -6.93 4.11 -2.03
C ALA A 18 -7.19 2.67 -2.52
N ALA A 19 -7.80 1.82 -1.67
CA ALA A 19 -8.15 0.45 -2.05
C ALA A 19 -9.18 0.42 -3.18
N LEU A 20 -10.21 1.26 -3.10
CA LEU A 20 -11.24 1.33 -4.16
C LEU A 20 -10.65 1.83 -5.47
N MET A 21 -9.75 2.82 -5.43
CA MET A 21 -9.03 3.30 -6.62
C MET A 21 -8.25 2.15 -7.28
N VAL A 22 -7.55 1.32 -6.50
CA VAL A 22 -6.84 0.15 -7.03
C VAL A 22 -7.78 -0.89 -7.63
N VAL A 23 -8.94 -1.11 -7.03
CA VAL A 23 -9.99 -1.99 -7.61
C VAL A 23 -10.45 -1.44 -8.96
N MET A 24 -10.69 -0.14 -9.06
CA MET A 24 -11.17 0.50 -10.29
C MET A 24 -10.12 0.47 -11.41
N VAL A 25 -8.83 0.70 -11.11
CA VAL A 25 -7.78 0.61 -12.15
C VAL A 25 -7.68 -0.81 -12.73
N HIS A 26 -7.88 -1.85 -11.92
CA HIS A 26 -7.87 -3.23 -12.42
C HIS A 26 -9.17 -3.60 -13.16
N SER A 27 -10.28 -2.92 -12.85
CA SER A 27 -11.55 -3.11 -13.58
C SER A 27 -11.51 -2.56 -15.01
N ARG A 28 -10.52 -1.72 -15.35
CA ARG A 28 -10.42 -1.08 -16.68
C ARG A 28 -10.24 -2.07 -17.83
N SER A 29 -9.72 -3.27 -17.57
CA SER A 29 -9.43 -4.26 -18.59
C SER A 29 -10.62 -4.60 -19.49
N VAL A 30 -11.83 -4.63 -18.93
CA VAL A 30 -13.07 -4.93 -19.68
C VAL A 30 -13.58 -3.77 -20.56
N LEU A 31 -12.97 -2.60 -20.48
CA LEU A 31 -13.32 -1.45 -21.33
C LEU A 31 -12.36 -1.28 -22.51
N MET A 32 -11.28 -2.07 -22.60
CA MET A 32 -10.21 -1.85 -23.57
C MET A 32 -10.58 -2.25 -25.02
N ASP A 33 -11.69 -2.97 -25.20
CA ASP A 33 -12.06 -3.56 -26.48
C ASP A 33 -12.77 -2.55 -27.42
N THR A 34 -13.28 -1.44 -26.90
CA THR A 34 -13.91 -0.40 -27.69
C THR A 34 -13.12 0.90 -27.65
N ALA A 35 -13.16 1.71 -28.72
CA ALA A 35 -12.44 2.99 -28.77
C ALA A 35 -12.91 3.95 -27.64
N ALA A 36 -14.21 4.04 -27.40
CA ALA A 36 -14.77 4.88 -26.33
C ALA A 36 -14.41 4.34 -24.93
N GLY A 37 -14.49 3.03 -24.75
CA GLY A 37 -14.09 2.37 -23.49
C GLY A 37 -12.60 2.55 -23.19
N LYS A 38 -11.74 2.45 -24.21
CA LYS A 38 -10.30 2.70 -24.09
C LYS A 38 -10.00 4.13 -23.61
N VAL A 39 -10.71 5.13 -24.12
CA VAL A 39 -10.57 6.51 -23.63
C VAL A 39 -10.88 6.61 -22.14
N VAL A 40 -11.97 5.98 -21.67
CA VAL A 40 -12.32 5.95 -20.24
C VAL A 40 -11.29 5.16 -19.45
N ALA A 41 -10.87 4.00 -19.94
CA ALA A 41 -9.87 3.15 -19.29
C ALA A 41 -8.53 3.86 -19.09
N ASP A 42 -8.05 4.59 -20.10
CA ASP A 42 -6.73 5.22 -20.08
C ASP A 42 -6.74 6.60 -19.40
N HIS A 43 -7.80 7.39 -19.56
CA HIS A 43 -7.83 8.77 -19.04
C HIS A 43 -8.56 8.93 -17.70
N VAL A 44 -9.41 7.98 -17.31
CA VAL A 44 -10.16 8.05 -16.05
C VAL A 44 -9.72 6.97 -15.08
N LEU A 45 -9.64 5.72 -15.52
CA LEU A 45 -9.38 4.60 -14.63
C LEU A 45 -7.89 4.33 -14.39
N LEU A 46 -7.04 4.47 -15.41
CA LEU A 46 -5.60 4.27 -15.25
C LEU A 46 -4.98 5.16 -14.17
N PRO A 47 -5.31 6.47 -14.08
CA PRO A 47 -4.82 7.32 -13.01
C PRO A 47 -5.22 6.88 -11.60
N MET A 48 -6.23 6.04 -11.44
CA MET A 48 -6.60 5.49 -10.13
C MET A 48 -5.53 4.56 -9.54
N GLY A 49 -4.51 4.16 -10.34
CA GLY A 49 -3.30 3.52 -9.83
C GLY A 49 -2.59 4.30 -8.72
N MET A 50 -2.80 5.63 -8.66
CA MET A 50 -2.29 6.51 -7.59
C MET A 50 -2.73 6.11 -6.17
N GLY A 51 -3.73 5.24 -6.03
CA GLY A 51 -4.09 4.63 -4.75
C GLY A 51 -2.92 3.91 -4.08
N VAL A 52 -1.97 3.38 -4.85
CA VAL A 52 -0.76 2.74 -4.32
C VAL A 52 0.15 3.77 -3.67
N ASP A 53 0.40 4.92 -4.31
CA ASP A 53 1.21 6.00 -3.76
C ASP A 53 0.60 6.51 -2.45
N LEU A 54 -0.73 6.66 -2.42
CA LEU A 54 -1.44 7.04 -1.21
C LEU A 54 -1.26 6.00 -0.08
N PHE A 55 -1.25 4.70 -0.39
CA PHE A 55 -0.96 3.66 0.60
C PHE A 55 0.46 3.80 1.16
N PHE A 56 1.48 4.07 0.35
CA PHE A 56 2.84 4.26 0.83
C PHE A 56 2.98 5.52 1.70
N ILE A 57 2.37 6.63 1.31
CA ILE A 57 2.32 7.85 2.13
C ILE A 57 1.65 7.57 3.48
N ILE A 58 0.51 6.90 3.49
CA ILE A 58 -0.20 6.52 4.73
C ILE A 58 0.66 5.57 5.58
N SER A 59 1.37 4.62 4.97
CA SER A 59 2.26 3.70 5.70
C SER A 59 3.38 4.46 6.41
N GLY A 60 4.04 5.41 5.74
CA GLY A 60 5.05 6.27 6.35
C GLY A 60 4.51 7.07 7.53
N PHE A 61 3.35 7.70 7.36
CA PHE A 61 2.65 8.41 8.43
C PHE A 61 2.35 7.50 9.63
N LEU A 62 1.76 6.33 9.40
CA LEU A 62 1.39 5.42 10.47
C LEU A 62 2.59 4.88 11.23
N MET A 63 3.74 4.68 10.59
CA MET A 63 4.95 4.26 11.29
C MET A 63 5.44 5.32 12.25
N MET A 64 5.50 6.60 11.83
CA MET A 64 5.84 7.70 12.70
C MET A 64 4.84 7.84 13.85
N PHE A 65 3.55 7.86 13.53
CA PHE A 65 2.49 8.06 14.51
C PHE A 65 2.42 6.92 15.54
N THR A 66 2.54 5.65 15.12
CA THR A 66 2.44 4.51 16.03
C THR A 66 3.69 4.31 16.90
N SER A 67 4.84 4.84 16.48
CA SER A 67 6.11 4.74 17.19
C SER A 67 6.47 5.98 18.02
N GLN A 68 5.56 6.97 18.16
CA GLN A 68 5.83 8.19 18.92
C GLN A 68 6.21 7.92 20.38
N ASN A 69 5.67 6.85 20.99
CA ASN A 69 5.96 6.45 22.36
C ASN A 69 7.05 5.37 22.44
N PHE A 70 8.02 5.40 21.51
CA PHE A 70 9.15 4.48 21.55
C PHE A 70 9.99 4.68 22.81
N ASP A 71 10.20 3.59 23.55
CA ASP A 71 10.88 3.60 24.87
C ASP A 71 12.39 3.32 24.78
N GLY A 72 12.95 3.18 23.57
CA GLY A 72 14.36 2.88 23.34
C GLY A 72 14.72 1.41 23.48
N THR A 73 13.76 0.51 23.73
CA THR A 73 14.05 -0.90 23.99
C THR A 73 13.97 -1.76 22.72
N LYS A 74 14.79 -2.84 22.70
CA LYS A 74 14.68 -3.89 21.67
C LYS A 74 13.31 -4.61 21.73
N ALA A 75 12.72 -4.68 22.92
CA ALA A 75 11.40 -5.27 23.12
C ALA A 75 10.31 -4.48 22.36
N TYR A 76 10.39 -3.16 22.34
CA TYR A 76 9.48 -2.32 21.57
C TYR A 76 9.66 -2.55 20.06
N ALA A 77 10.91 -2.60 19.57
CA ALA A 77 11.19 -2.86 18.16
C ALA A 77 10.63 -4.24 17.73
N TRP A 78 10.78 -5.27 18.59
CA TRP A 78 10.16 -6.58 18.36
C TRP A 78 8.62 -6.49 18.32
N GLN A 79 8.00 -5.81 19.29
CA GLN A 79 6.56 -5.64 19.31
C GLN A 79 6.04 -4.87 18.07
N PHE A 80 6.81 -3.92 17.58
CA PHE A 80 6.50 -3.19 16.35
C PHE A 80 6.43 -4.17 15.17
N ILE A 81 7.48 -4.95 14.91
CA ILE A 81 7.54 -5.94 13.83
C ILE A 81 6.47 -7.01 14.00
N ALA A 82 6.30 -7.55 15.20
CA ALA A 82 5.32 -8.60 15.49
C ALA A 82 3.88 -8.15 15.17
N LYS A 83 3.52 -6.91 15.50
CA LYS A 83 2.19 -6.34 15.16
C LYS A 83 2.00 -6.18 13.66
N ARG A 84 3.04 -5.83 12.91
CA ARG A 84 3.01 -5.68 11.45
C ARG A 84 2.94 -7.03 10.75
N ALA A 85 3.79 -7.97 11.15
CA ALA A 85 3.75 -9.33 10.65
C ALA A 85 2.39 -10.00 10.90
N ALA A 86 1.83 -9.87 12.12
CA ALA A 86 0.51 -10.39 12.44
C ALA A 86 -0.62 -9.78 11.62
N ARG A 87 -0.43 -8.60 11.07
CA ARG A 87 -1.43 -7.94 10.21
C ARG A 87 -1.38 -8.44 8.76
N ILE A 88 -0.16 -8.60 8.20
CA ILE A 88 0.01 -8.87 6.77
C ILE A 88 0.05 -10.38 6.50
N TRP A 89 0.89 -11.09 7.21
CA TRP A 89 1.28 -12.45 6.86
C TRP A 89 0.16 -13.48 6.91
N PRO A 90 -0.75 -13.48 7.91
CA PRO A 90 -1.75 -14.54 8.03
C PRO A 90 -2.73 -14.59 6.85
N LEU A 91 -3.27 -13.44 6.42
CA LEU A 91 -4.14 -13.40 5.26
C LEU A 91 -3.38 -13.70 3.97
N PHE A 92 -2.19 -13.15 3.82
CA PHE A 92 -1.33 -13.39 2.65
C PHE A 92 -1.04 -14.88 2.48
N ALA A 93 -0.73 -15.59 3.57
CA ALA A 93 -0.48 -17.03 3.57
C ALA A 93 -1.69 -17.86 3.13
N VAL A 94 -2.92 -17.37 3.36
CA VAL A 94 -4.15 -18.02 2.87
C VAL A 94 -4.39 -17.69 1.41
N VAL A 95 -4.13 -16.45 0.98
CA VAL A 95 -4.39 -16.03 -0.40
C VAL A 95 -3.41 -16.67 -1.38
N MET A 96 -2.16 -16.92 -1.00
CA MET A 96 -1.14 -17.52 -1.86
C MET A 96 -1.58 -18.86 -2.51
N PRO A 97 -1.99 -19.90 -1.76
CA PRO A 97 -2.45 -21.14 -2.37
C PRO A 97 -3.76 -20.97 -3.15
N VAL A 98 -4.65 -20.06 -2.71
CA VAL A 98 -5.87 -19.74 -3.47
C VAL A 98 -5.53 -19.13 -4.82
N ALA A 99 -4.57 -18.19 -4.85
CA ALA A 99 -4.07 -17.57 -6.06
C ALA A 99 -3.51 -18.62 -7.03
N LEU A 100 -2.65 -19.52 -6.54
CA LEU A 100 -2.08 -20.59 -7.33
C LEU A 100 -3.16 -21.48 -7.97
N VAL A 101 -4.20 -21.85 -7.20
CA VAL A 101 -5.31 -22.65 -7.72
C VAL A 101 -6.13 -21.87 -8.75
N VAL A 102 -6.40 -20.59 -8.50
CA VAL A 102 -7.17 -19.76 -9.44
C VAL A 102 -6.41 -19.57 -10.75
N GLU A 103 -5.11 -19.33 -10.71
CA GLU A 103 -4.33 -19.05 -11.93
C GLU A 103 -3.93 -20.31 -12.70
N HIS A 104 -3.51 -21.36 -11.98
CA HIS A 104 -2.89 -22.56 -12.58
C HIS A 104 -3.65 -23.87 -12.31
N GLY A 105 -4.72 -23.85 -11.52
CA GLY A 105 -5.41 -25.07 -11.08
C GLY A 105 -4.60 -25.88 -10.07
N MET A 106 -5.10 -27.07 -9.71
CA MET A 106 -4.44 -27.94 -8.71
C MET A 106 -3.09 -28.48 -9.17
N HIS A 107 -2.87 -28.62 -10.48
CA HIS A 107 -1.58 -29.10 -11.03
C HIS A 107 -0.44 -28.12 -10.81
N GLY A 108 -0.72 -26.84 -10.58
CA GLY A 108 0.30 -25.83 -10.23
C GLY A 108 1.11 -26.18 -8.98
N PHE A 109 0.55 -26.95 -8.04
CA PHE A 109 1.31 -27.44 -6.88
C PHE A 109 2.33 -28.54 -7.23
N LEU A 110 2.13 -29.24 -8.34
CA LEU A 110 2.96 -30.34 -8.78
C LEU A 110 4.08 -29.90 -9.74
N ASP A 111 3.97 -28.69 -10.28
CA ASP A 111 5.00 -28.12 -11.16
C ASP A 111 5.92 -27.19 -10.36
N PRO A 112 7.21 -27.59 -10.16
CA PRO A 112 8.16 -26.75 -9.41
C PRO A 112 8.38 -25.38 -10.02
N SER A 113 8.27 -25.23 -11.36
CA SER A 113 8.46 -23.95 -12.05
C SER A 113 7.35 -22.95 -11.72
N ILE A 114 6.16 -23.44 -11.39
CA ILE A 114 5.00 -22.66 -10.94
C ILE A 114 5.03 -22.50 -9.43
N ALA A 115 5.22 -23.58 -8.67
CA ALA A 115 5.14 -23.57 -7.20
C ALA A 115 6.25 -22.74 -6.54
N PHE A 116 7.48 -22.78 -7.07
CA PHE A 116 8.62 -22.10 -6.48
C PHE A 116 8.46 -20.58 -6.36
N PRO A 117 8.01 -19.82 -7.39
CA PRO A 117 7.67 -18.40 -7.27
C PRO A 117 6.67 -18.09 -6.15
N TYR A 118 5.69 -18.96 -5.92
CA TYR A 118 4.74 -18.79 -4.81
C TYR A 118 5.42 -19.01 -3.45
N LEU A 119 6.33 -19.97 -3.33
CA LEU A 119 7.12 -20.17 -2.11
C LEU A 119 8.04 -18.97 -1.83
N GLU A 120 8.74 -18.44 -2.84
CA GLU A 120 9.50 -17.17 -2.70
C GLU A 120 8.59 -16.02 -2.23
N GLY A 121 7.36 -15.96 -2.74
CA GLY A 121 6.35 -14.98 -2.38
C GLY A 121 6.05 -14.95 -0.88
N PHE A 122 6.05 -16.07 -0.18
CA PHE A 122 5.85 -16.12 1.28
C PHE A 122 6.91 -15.32 2.05
N ALA A 123 8.11 -15.21 1.53
CA ALA A 123 9.19 -14.41 2.10
C ALA A 123 9.24 -12.99 1.54
N PHE A 124 8.25 -12.58 0.72
CA PHE A 124 8.24 -11.31 -0.01
C PHE A 124 9.51 -11.09 -0.84
N ILE A 125 10.04 -12.16 -1.44
CA ILE A 125 11.19 -12.11 -2.33
C ILE A 125 10.71 -11.68 -3.71
N PRO A 126 11.18 -10.56 -4.26
CA PRO A 126 10.86 -10.13 -5.62
C PRO A 126 11.33 -11.17 -6.63
N HIS A 127 10.45 -11.71 -7.47
CA HIS A 127 10.81 -12.83 -8.35
C HIS A 127 11.66 -12.40 -9.54
N ASN A 128 11.30 -11.33 -10.23
CA ASN A 128 12.05 -10.87 -11.40
C ASN A 128 12.29 -9.35 -11.36
N PRO A 129 13.52 -8.89 -11.08
CA PRO A 129 13.82 -7.46 -11.01
C PRO A 129 13.92 -6.80 -12.39
N SER A 130 14.02 -7.56 -13.49
CA SER A 130 14.21 -7.04 -14.86
C SER A 130 12.90 -6.74 -15.59
N ALA A 131 11.76 -7.19 -15.08
CA ALA A 131 10.47 -6.84 -15.65
C ALA A 131 10.12 -5.40 -15.26
N SER A 132 10.15 -4.49 -16.23
CA SER A 132 9.76 -3.06 -16.14
C SER A 132 9.78 -2.47 -14.72
N GLY A 133 10.84 -1.87 -14.38
CA GLY A 133 11.24 -1.03 -13.24
C GLY A 133 10.50 -1.00 -11.91
N ILE A 134 9.20 -1.15 -11.88
CA ILE A 134 8.37 -1.03 -10.68
C ILE A 134 7.87 -2.38 -10.20
N TYR A 135 7.46 -3.20 -11.15
CA TYR A 135 6.81 -4.44 -10.87
C TYR A 135 7.86 -5.53 -10.74
N PHE A 136 8.28 -5.76 -9.50
CA PHE A 136 8.83 -7.09 -9.24
C PHE A 136 7.71 -8.08 -9.53
N GLN A 137 7.91 -8.97 -10.48
CA GLN A 137 6.95 -10.03 -10.68
C GLN A 137 6.83 -10.82 -9.39
N MET A 138 5.65 -10.82 -8.83
CA MET A 138 5.29 -11.66 -7.69
C MET A 138 4.27 -12.66 -8.19
N ALA A 139 4.30 -13.86 -7.62
CA ALA A 139 3.30 -14.88 -7.93
C ALA A 139 1.87 -14.35 -7.65
N VAL A 140 1.68 -13.63 -6.56
CA VAL A 140 0.49 -12.79 -6.33
C VAL A 140 0.78 -11.41 -6.88
N GLY A 141 0.28 -11.09 -8.08
CA GLY A 141 0.69 -9.91 -8.84
C GLY A 141 0.66 -8.60 -8.04
N VAL A 142 -0.39 -8.35 -7.28
CA VAL A 142 -0.52 -7.12 -6.46
C VAL A 142 0.42 -7.08 -5.25
N ALA A 143 1.02 -8.19 -4.86
CA ALA A 143 1.89 -8.28 -3.67
C ALA A 143 3.28 -7.61 -3.85
N TRP A 144 3.61 -7.11 -5.04
CA TRP A 144 4.83 -6.33 -5.23
C TRP A 144 4.91 -5.13 -4.26
N THR A 145 3.78 -4.51 -3.93
CA THR A 145 3.72 -3.42 -2.95
C THR A 145 4.02 -3.89 -1.53
N LEU A 146 3.66 -5.12 -1.19
CA LEU A 146 3.97 -5.71 0.11
C LEU A 146 5.47 -5.96 0.29
N CYS A 147 6.23 -6.18 -0.80
CA CYS A 147 7.68 -6.23 -0.73
C CYS A 147 8.26 -4.91 -0.20
N PHE A 148 7.79 -3.77 -0.73
CA PHE A 148 8.17 -2.44 -0.24
C PHE A 148 7.70 -2.23 1.20
N GLU A 149 6.48 -2.61 1.53
CA GLU A 149 5.94 -2.46 2.88
C GLU A 149 6.75 -3.26 3.91
N CYS A 150 7.11 -4.50 3.59
CA CYS A 150 7.98 -5.32 4.44
C CYS A 150 9.39 -4.74 4.55
N TYR A 151 9.98 -4.25 3.46
CA TYR A 151 11.25 -3.53 3.48
C TYR A 151 11.19 -2.36 4.46
N PHE A 152 10.15 -1.53 4.40
CA PHE A 152 9.98 -0.39 5.30
C PHE A 152 9.85 -0.81 6.76
N TYR A 153 9.08 -1.85 7.05
CA TYR A 153 8.91 -2.33 8.41
C TYR A 153 10.23 -2.84 9.00
N LEU A 154 11.00 -3.58 8.21
CA LEU A 154 12.30 -4.09 8.64
C LEU A 154 13.32 -2.96 8.84
N LEU A 155 13.40 -2.03 7.88
CA LEU A 155 14.26 -0.85 7.99
C LEU A 155 13.90 -0.02 9.23
N PHE A 156 12.63 0.27 9.43
CA PHE A 156 12.16 1.07 10.56
C PHE A 156 12.48 0.40 11.90
N ALA A 157 12.25 -0.91 12.01
CA ALA A 157 12.59 -1.68 13.20
C ALA A 157 14.11 -1.75 13.44
N ALA A 158 14.92 -1.92 12.39
CA ALA A 158 16.37 -1.87 12.47
C ALA A 158 16.86 -0.51 12.96
N CYS A 159 16.30 0.58 12.44
CA CYS A 159 16.62 1.92 12.91
C CYS A 159 16.25 2.17 14.38
N MET A 160 15.18 1.54 14.89
CA MET A 160 14.82 1.60 16.31
C MET A 160 15.94 1.09 17.22
N LEU A 161 16.78 0.14 16.78
CA LEU A 161 17.89 -0.39 17.57
C LEU A 161 18.96 0.68 17.89
N PHE A 162 18.97 1.79 17.16
CA PHE A 162 19.86 2.94 17.39
C PHE A 162 19.29 3.97 18.40
N GLY A 163 18.17 3.66 19.05
CA GLY A 163 17.60 4.48 20.11
C GLY A 163 17.28 5.91 19.65
N ARG A 164 17.87 6.92 20.32
CA ARG A 164 17.66 8.35 19.98
C ARG A 164 18.10 8.73 18.55
N TRP A 165 19.02 8.00 17.97
CA TRP A 165 19.57 8.25 16.63
C TRP A 165 18.75 7.64 15.49
N ARG A 166 17.66 6.91 15.81
CA ARG A 166 16.87 6.15 14.83
C ARG A 166 16.48 6.94 13.58
N TYR A 167 16.06 8.18 13.75
CA TYR A 167 15.66 9.03 12.59
C TYR A 167 16.87 9.57 11.81
N ALA A 168 17.99 9.85 12.48
CA ALA A 168 19.21 10.23 11.80
C ALA A 168 19.80 9.09 10.97
N VAL A 169 19.82 7.86 11.52
CA VAL A 169 20.24 6.65 10.80
C VAL A 169 19.34 6.38 9.60
N MET A 170 18.03 6.56 9.77
CA MET A 170 17.07 6.37 8.69
C MET A 170 17.22 7.43 7.59
N ALA A 171 17.41 8.70 7.96
CA ALA A 171 17.70 9.78 7.00
C ALA A 171 19.00 9.54 6.24
N ALA A 172 20.06 9.10 6.94
CA ALA A 172 21.33 8.72 6.31
C ALA A 172 21.16 7.56 5.34
N TRP A 173 20.36 6.54 5.69
CA TRP A 173 20.05 5.43 4.81
C TRP A 173 19.33 5.90 3.53
N PHE A 174 18.28 6.71 3.65
CA PHE A 174 17.57 7.24 2.49
C PHE A 174 18.45 8.18 1.65
N ALA A 175 19.28 9.02 2.28
CA ALA A 175 20.24 9.85 1.57
C ALA A 175 21.24 8.99 0.77
N LEU A 176 21.71 7.89 1.35
CA LEU A 176 22.60 6.95 0.67
C LEU A 176 21.88 6.24 -0.49
N THR A 177 20.73 5.63 -0.24
CA THR A 177 20.07 4.74 -1.22
C THR A 177 19.31 5.50 -2.30
N LEU A 178 18.65 6.60 -1.97
CA LEU A 178 17.79 7.34 -2.91
C LEU A 178 18.52 8.50 -3.62
N VAL A 179 19.66 8.93 -3.08
CA VAL A 179 20.38 10.09 -3.64
C VAL A 179 21.82 9.71 -4.01
N ALA A 180 22.65 9.34 -3.03
CA ALA A 180 24.08 9.17 -3.25
C ALA A 180 24.40 8.05 -4.24
N LEU A 181 23.86 6.85 -4.02
CA LEU A 181 24.10 5.69 -4.90
C LEU A 181 23.62 5.93 -6.35
N PRO A 182 22.40 6.43 -6.60
CA PRO A 182 21.98 6.79 -7.95
C PRO A 182 22.84 7.87 -8.60
N LEU A 183 23.26 8.90 -7.87
CA LEU A 183 24.14 9.96 -8.39
C LEU A 183 25.51 9.40 -8.77
N ILE A 184 26.14 8.60 -7.91
CA ILE A 184 27.46 7.99 -8.17
C ILE A 184 27.42 7.11 -9.42
N ARG A 185 26.28 6.45 -9.67
CA ARG A 185 26.08 5.61 -10.85
C ARG A 185 25.59 6.36 -12.09
N GLY A 186 25.40 7.67 -12.02
CA GLY A 186 24.92 8.49 -13.14
C GLY A 186 23.47 8.16 -13.56
N SER A 187 22.68 7.56 -12.67
CA SER A 187 21.32 7.07 -12.95
C SER A 187 20.26 7.67 -12.01
N TYR A 188 20.57 8.83 -11.42
CA TYR A 188 19.60 9.52 -10.57
C TYR A 188 18.34 9.90 -11.36
N SER A 189 17.21 9.40 -10.93
CA SER A 189 15.91 9.71 -11.50
C SER A 189 14.83 9.60 -10.42
N LEU A 190 13.82 10.46 -10.50
CA LEU A 190 12.59 10.33 -9.71
C LEU A 190 11.54 9.48 -10.43
N ASN A 191 11.83 9.04 -11.65
CA ASN A 191 10.97 8.14 -12.40
C ASN A 191 11.14 6.70 -11.91
N VAL A 192 10.08 6.10 -11.44
CA VAL A 192 10.04 4.75 -10.86
C VAL A 192 10.25 3.66 -11.91
N ALA A 193 10.00 3.95 -13.19
CA ALA A 193 10.21 3.03 -14.30
C ALA A 193 11.70 2.86 -14.70
N THR A 194 12.63 3.41 -13.92
CA THR A 194 14.06 3.23 -14.18
C THR A 194 14.49 1.78 -14.00
N GLN A 195 15.44 1.35 -14.84
CA GLN A 195 16.04 0.02 -14.74
C GLN A 195 16.69 -0.23 -13.37
N PRO A 196 16.69 -1.44 -12.86
CA PRO A 196 17.40 -1.79 -11.63
C PRO A 196 18.87 -1.41 -11.74
N LEU A 197 19.40 -0.69 -10.73
CA LEU A 197 20.80 -0.31 -10.67
C LEU A 197 21.72 -1.47 -10.26
N VAL A 198 21.15 -2.52 -9.68
CA VAL A 198 21.88 -3.62 -9.06
C VAL A 198 21.25 -4.94 -9.51
N GLU A 199 21.94 -5.66 -10.40
CA GLU A 199 21.45 -6.93 -10.95
C GLU A 199 21.56 -8.11 -9.98
N TRP A 200 22.57 -8.07 -9.07
CA TRP A 200 22.86 -9.17 -8.13
C TRP A 200 21.97 -9.19 -6.88
N SER A 201 21.20 -8.13 -6.61
CA SER A 201 20.37 -8.06 -5.41
C SER A 201 18.98 -7.50 -5.68
N ARG A 202 17.98 -8.36 -5.59
CA ARG A 202 16.57 -8.00 -5.73
C ARG A 202 16.13 -6.99 -4.66
N TYR A 203 16.61 -7.17 -3.42
CA TYR A 203 16.27 -6.27 -2.30
C TYR A 203 16.97 -4.91 -2.37
N ALA A 204 18.19 -4.84 -2.92
CA ALA A 204 18.86 -3.57 -3.12
C ALA A 204 18.06 -2.68 -4.09
N ASN A 205 17.43 -3.28 -5.10
CA ASN A 205 16.57 -2.55 -6.04
C ASN A 205 15.31 -1.98 -5.36
N LEU A 206 14.77 -2.62 -4.30
CA LEU A 206 13.72 -2.00 -3.48
C LEU A 206 14.22 -0.72 -2.80
N ALA A 207 15.43 -0.78 -2.20
CA ALA A 207 15.97 0.32 -1.42
C ALA A 207 16.28 1.58 -2.24
N ILE A 208 16.68 1.41 -3.51
CA ILE A 208 17.03 2.50 -4.42
C ILE A 208 15.87 3.00 -5.28
N ASN A 209 14.70 2.33 -5.22
CA ASN A 209 13.55 2.69 -6.04
C ASN A 209 12.94 4.02 -5.59
N PRO A 210 12.71 4.98 -6.53
CA PRO A 210 12.15 6.30 -6.18
C PRO A 210 10.78 6.29 -5.52
N ILE A 211 9.99 5.21 -5.63
CA ILE A 211 8.69 5.09 -4.94
C ILE A 211 8.84 5.17 -3.40
N VAL A 212 10.04 4.88 -2.89
CA VAL A 212 10.37 4.99 -1.46
C VAL A 212 10.20 6.42 -0.94
N TRP A 213 10.29 7.44 -1.81
CA TRP A 213 10.03 8.81 -1.44
C TRP A 213 8.60 9.04 -0.95
N ASP A 214 7.59 8.32 -1.46
CA ASP A 214 6.21 8.46 -0.98
C ASP A 214 6.10 8.06 0.49
N PHE A 215 6.84 7.05 0.89
CA PHE A 215 6.95 6.65 2.28
C PHE A 215 7.65 7.74 3.14
N VAL A 216 8.74 8.33 2.64
CA VAL A 216 9.44 9.44 3.32
C VAL A 216 8.52 10.66 3.45
N ILE A 217 7.75 10.99 2.42
CA ILE A 217 6.71 12.04 2.45
C ILE A 217 5.70 11.77 3.55
N GLY A 218 5.23 10.53 3.65
CA GLY A 218 4.34 10.09 4.73
C GLY A 218 4.95 10.24 6.12
N MET A 219 6.23 9.90 6.27
CA MET A 219 6.96 10.07 7.54
C MET A 219 7.05 11.53 7.95
N ILE A 220 7.35 12.43 7.01
CA ILE A 220 7.34 13.88 7.24
C ILE A 220 5.97 14.33 7.72
N GLY A 221 4.89 13.85 7.10
CA GLY A 221 3.52 14.10 7.54
C GLY A 221 3.26 13.60 8.96
N GLY A 222 3.77 12.41 9.31
CA GLY A 222 3.66 11.85 10.66
C GLY A 222 4.39 12.71 11.71
N TRP A 223 5.58 13.15 11.40
CA TRP A 223 6.33 14.08 12.24
C TRP A 223 5.59 15.39 12.42
N LEU A 224 5.08 15.99 11.34
CA LEU A 224 4.32 17.24 11.38
C LEU A 224 3.02 17.09 12.19
N TYR A 225 2.33 15.95 12.07
CA TYR A 225 1.09 15.70 12.83
C TYR A 225 1.34 15.58 14.34
N ILE A 226 2.46 14.98 14.75
CA ILE A 226 2.84 14.79 16.17
C ILE A 226 3.43 16.06 16.76
N SER A 227 4.07 16.91 15.96
CA SER A 227 4.70 18.14 16.41
C SER A 227 3.69 19.17 16.94
N ASP A 228 4.16 20.12 17.73
CA ASP A 228 3.35 21.24 18.28
C ASP A 228 3.04 22.31 17.23
N PHE A 229 3.34 22.06 15.96
CA PHE A 229 3.02 22.96 14.86
C PHE A 229 1.51 23.24 14.84
N LYS A 230 1.15 24.51 15.01
CA LYS A 230 -0.25 24.95 15.00
C LYS A 230 -0.65 25.40 13.61
N VAL A 231 -1.81 24.97 13.19
CA VAL A 231 -2.44 25.37 11.92
C VAL A 231 -3.63 26.26 12.24
N GLU A 232 -3.70 27.45 11.63
CA GLU A 232 -4.87 28.30 11.76
C GLU A 232 -6.09 27.70 11.04
N ARG A 233 -7.27 27.89 11.64
CA ARG A 233 -8.54 27.38 11.13
C ARG A 233 -9.00 28.19 9.92
N THR A 234 -8.44 27.91 8.74
CA THR A 234 -8.88 28.56 7.50
C THR A 234 -9.37 27.50 6.48
N TRP A 235 -10.70 27.30 6.42
CA TRP A 235 -11.32 26.39 5.46
C TRP A 235 -10.92 26.73 3.98
N LYS A 236 -10.53 27.99 3.72
CA LYS A 236 -10.03 28.44 2.41
C LYS A 236 -8.75 27.69 2.00
N ILE A 237 -7.83 27.41 2.92
CA ILE A 237 -6.61 26.66 2.64
C ILE A 237 -6.95 25.24 2.17
N TYR A 238 -7.96 24.65 2.75
CA TYR A 238 -8.39 23.29 2.42
C TYR A 238 -9.08 23.20 1.08
N ALA A 239 -9.95 24.16 0.80
CA ALA A 239 -10.58 24.27 -0.53
C ALA A 239 -9.50 24.45 -1.59
N VAL A 240 -8.51 25.32 -1.35
CA VAL A 240 -7.38 25.54 -2.27
C VAL A 240 -6.56 24.26 -2.42
N VAL A 241 -6.19 23.57 -1.35
CA VAL A 241 -5.42 22.33 -1.41
C VAL A 241 -6.18 21.24 -2.18
N THR A 242 -7.48 21.08 -1.92
CA THR A 242 -8.31 20.11 -2.64
C THR A 242 -8.41 20.46 -4.12
N VAL A 243 -8.66 21.72 -4.45
CA VAL A 243 -8.73 22.19 -5.83
C VAL A 243 -7.37 22.01 -6.53
N LEU A 244 -6.27 22.38 -5.90
CA LEU A 244 -4.92 22.18 -6.44
C LEU A 244 -4.62 20.70 -6.68
N SER A 245 -5.01 19.80 -5.75
CA SER A 245 -4.85 18.35 -5.94
C SER A 245 -5.61 17.87 -7.17
N LEU A 246 -6.86 18.30 -7.34
CA LEU A 246 -7.70 17.95 -8.49
C LEU A 246 -7.14 18.53 -9.80
N LEU A 247 -6.69 19.79 -9.77
CA LEU A 247 -6.09 20.44 -10.94
C LEU A 247 -4.76 19.79 -11.33
N LEU A 248 -3.95 19.39 -10.35
CA LEU A 248 -2.74 18.63 -10.62
C LEU A 248 -3.06 17.27 -11.22
N LEU A 249 -4.05 16.56 -10.72
CA LEU A 249 -4.51 15.31 -11.29
C LEU A 249 -4.91 15.46 -12.76
N ILE A 250 -5.72 16.48 -13.06
CA ILE A 250 -6.19 16.78 -14.42
C ILE A 250 -5.01 17.23 -15.29
N GLY A 251 -4.16 18.12 -14.80
CA GLY A 251 -3.03 18.68 -15.54
C GLY A 251 -1.97 17.61 -15.83
N TRP A 252 -1.61 16.79 -14.85
CA TRP A 252 -0.71 15.64 -15.03
C TRP A 252 -1.22 14.69 -16.11
N ASN A 253 -2.54 14.41 -16.08
CA ASN A 253 -3.18 13.58 -17.10
C ASN A 253 -3.08 14.21 -18.52
N ARG A 254 -3.31 15.51 -18.63
CA ARG A 254 -3.23 16.23 -19.91
C ARG A 254 -1.82 16.35 -20.49
N LEU A 255 -0.80 16.39 -19.63
CA LEU A 255 0.60 16.51 -20.03
C LEU A 255 1.26 15.15 -20.36
N GLY A 256 0.51 14.05 -20.34
CA GLY A 256 1.07 12.70 -20.58
C GLY A 256 2.03 12.21 -19.51
N MET A 257 2.12 12.90 -18.37
CA MET A 257 2.96 12.52 -17.22
C MET A 257 2.30 11.46 -16.33
N VAL A 258 1.27 10.82 -16.83
CA VAL A 258 0.20 10.12 -16.06
C VAL A 258 0.55 8.72 -15.65
N ASN A 259 1.63 8.13 -16.14
CA ASN A 259 1.81 6.68 -16.04
C ASN A 259 2.88 6.25 -15.05
N PHE A 260 3.21 7.09 -14.06
CA PHE A 260 4.32 6.80 -13.18
C PHE A 260 3.94 6.91 -11.71
N PHE A 261 4.21 5.84 -10.97
CA PHE A 261 4.22 5.87 -9.51
C PHE A 261 5.35 6.76 -8.98
N GLY A 262 5.27 7.14 -7.70
CA GLY A 262 6.29 7.87 -7.00
C GLY A 262 6.15 9.40 -7.08
N PRO A 263 7.08 10.14 -6.47
CA PRO A 263 6.94 11.56 -6.18
C PRO A 263 6.90 12.45 -7.42
N HIS A 264 7.49 12.03 -8.53
CA HIS A 264 7.44 12.76 -9.80
C HIS A 264 6.15 12.50 -10.59
N GLY A 265 5.42 11.44 -10.23
CA GLY A 265 4.18 11.03 -10.88
C GLY A 265 2.96 11.20 -9.97
N TRP A 266 2.30 10.10 -9.72
CA TRP A 266 1.07 10.04 -8.93
C TRP A 266 1.26 10.33 -7.44
N GLY A 267 2.47 10.18 -6.90
CA GLY A 267 2.79 10.51 -5.52
C GLY A 267 2.59 12.00 -5.19
N ALA A 268 2.91 12.91 -6.13
CA ALA A 268 2.74 14.35 -5.89
C ALA A 268 1.29 14.77 -5.58
N PRO A 269 0.26 14.48 -6.42
CA PRO A 269 -1.11 14.82 -6.10
C PRO A 269 -1.63 14.08 -4.85
N MET A 270 -1.17 12.85 -4.60
CA MET A 270 -1.54 12.12 -3.40
C MET A 270 -0.91 12.69 -2.14
N ALA A 271 0.31 13.20 -2.22
CA ALA A 271 0.95 13.93 -1.13
C ALA A 271 0.16 15.21 -0.78
N ILE A 272 -0.27 15.97 -1.78
CA ILE A 272 -1.06 17.20 -1.56
C ILE A 272 -2.41 16.85 -0.91
N LEU A 273 -3.12 15.84 -1.40
CA LEU A 273 -4.36 15.36 -0.81
C LEU A 273 -4.16 14.91 0.65
N PHE A 274 -3.08 14.16 0.89
CA PHE A 274 -2.75 13.67 2.21
C PHE A 274 -2.43 14.80 3.19
N PHE A 275 -1.57 15.76 2.80
CA PHE A 275 -1.22 16.90 3.67
C PHE A 275 -2.42 17.82 3.91
N GLY A 276 -3.27 18.05 2.92
CA GLY A 276 -4.53 18.77 3.10
C GLY A 276 -5.42 18.12 4.16
N SER A 277 -5.62 16.81 4.04
CA SER A 277 -6.40 16.03 5.01
C SER A 277 -5.77 16.04 6.42
N LEU A 278 -4.44 15.95 6.50
CA LEU A 278 -3.67 16.00 7.73
C LEU A 278 -3.84 17.37 8.43
N MET A 279 -3.75 18.46 7.68
CA MET A 279 -3.92 19.81 8.23
C MET A 279 -5.34 20.00 8.78
N LEU A 280 -6.35 19.55 8.04
CA LEU A 280 -7.75 19.52 8.52
C LEU A 280 -7.88 18.74 9.82
N ALA A 281 -7.33 17.54 9.87
CA ALA A 281 -7.41 16.67 11.04
C ALA A 281 -6.64 17.23 12.26
N LYS A 282 -5.66 18.10 12.01
CA LYS A 282 -4.85 18.73 13.07
C LYS A 282 -5.56 19.91 13.72
N VAL A 283 -6.41 20.62 12.97
CA VAL A 283 -7.19 21.77 13.48
C VAL A 283 -8.44 21.32 14.22
N ASP A 284 -9.23 20.48 13.55
CA ASP A 284 -10.45 19.89 14.08
C ASP A 284 -10.46 18.39 13.74
N ALA A 285 -11.12 17.56 14.55
CA ALA A 285 -11.33 16.17 14.17
C ALA A 285 -12.09 16.12 12.84
N LEU A 286 -11.41 15.72 11.78
CA LEU A 286 -12.01 15.60 10.45
C LEU A 286 -13.10 14.53 10.52
N LYS A 287 -14.35 14.96 10.44
CA LYS A 287 -15.51 14.06 10.43
C LYS A 287 -15.62 13.43 9.07
N VAL A 288 -15.47 12.11 9.01
CA VAL A 288 -15.63 11.32 7.80
C VAL A 288 -16.85 10.39 7.93
N PRO A 289 -17.53 10.06 6.83
CA PRO A 289 -18.66 9.14 6.87
C PRO A 289 -18.26 7.75 7.37
N ALA A 290 -19.11 7.10 8.15
CA ALA A 290 -18.82 5.77 8.72
C ALA A 290 -18.53 4.71 7.66
N TRP A 291 -19.20 4.77 6.49
CA TRP A 291 -18.95 3.85 5.38
C TRP A 291 -17.52 3.95 4.83
N SER A 292 -16.91 5.14 4.84
CA SER A 292 -15.52 5.32 4.36
C SER A 292 -14.51 4.74 5.36
N VAL A 293 -14.80 4.82 6.66
CA VAL A 293 -14.00 4.16 7.70
C VAL A 293 -14.09 2.63 7.57
N TRP A 294 -15.32 2.12 7.41
CA TRP A 294 -15.57 0.70 7.18
C TRP A 294 -14.83 0.18 5.94
N LEU A 295 -14.84 0.94 4.84
CA LEU A 295 -14.08 0.60 3.63
C LEU A 295 -12.56 0.56 3.92
N GLY A 296 -12.07 1.45 4.77
CA GLY A 296 -10.69 1.45 5.26
C GLY A 296 -10.33 0.22 6.08
N ASP A 297 -11.26 -0.28 6.89
CA ASP A 297 -11.05 -1.48 7.70
C ASP A 297 -10.87 -2.72 6.83
N ILE A 298 -11.66 -2.87 5.78
CA ILE A 298 -11.57 -4.00 4.83
C ILE A 298 -10.51 -3.80 3.74
N SER A 299 -9.81 -2.66 3.72
CA SER A 299 -8.94 -2.25 2.61
C SER A 299 -7.83 -3.24 2.28
N TYR A 300 -7.28 -3.95 3.27
CA TYR A 300 -6.23 -4.94 3.05
C TYR A 300 -6.77 -6.20 2.38
N SER A 301 -7.88 -6.75 2.88
CA SER A 301 -8.58 -7.85 2.22
C SER A 301 -8.97 -7.47 0.79
N LEU A 302 -9.53 -6.26 0.59
CA LEU A 302 -9.95 -5.78 -0.72
C LEU A 302 -8.78 -5.69 -1.69
N TYR A 303 -7.66 -5.10 -1.25
CA TYR A 303 -6.45 -4.97 -2.03
C TYR A 303 -5.88 -6.32 -2.47
N LEU A 304 -5.91 -7.31 -1.58
CA LEU A 304 -5.23 -8.57 -1.83
C LEU A 304 -6.03 -9.54 -2.70
N ILE A 305 -7.37 -9.54 -2.61
CA ILE A 305 -8.19 -10.57 -3.26
C ILE A 305 -8.90 -10.12 -4.54
N HIS A 306 -9.01 -8.81 -4.83
CA HIS A 306 -9.87 -8.30 -5.91
C HIS A 306 -9.53 -8.89 -7.28
N VAL A 307 -8.25 -9.10 -7.59
CA VAL A 307 -7.83 -9.67 -8.88
C VAL A 307 -8.35 -11.09 -9.06
N TYR A 308 -8.37 -11.90 -8.01
CA TYR A 308 -8.87 -13.28 -8.05
C TYR A 308 -10.40 -13.33 -8.13
N VAL A 309 -11.09 -12.41 -7.45
CA VAL A 309 -12.52 -12.24 -7.63
C VAL A 309 -12.86 -11.86 -9.08
N PHE A 310 -12.06 -10.99 -9.69
CA PHE A 310 -12.23 -10.61 -11.11
C PHE A 310 -12.01 -11.78 -12.06
N GLU A 311 -10.99 -12.57 -11.82
CA GLU A 311 -10.68 -13.76 -12.61
C GLU A 311 -11.80 -14.80 -12.55
N ILE A 312 -12.31 -15.08 -11.35
CA ILE A 312 -13.44 -16.01 -11.16
C ILE A 312 -14.69 -15.48 -11.86
N LEU A 313 -15.01 -14.19 -11.68
CA LEU A 313 -16.17 -13.58 -12.34
C LEU A 313 -16.05 -13.60 -13.86
N GLN A 314 -14.85 -13.35 -14.40
CA GLN A 314 -14.59 -13.44 -15.84
C GLN A 314 -14.91 -14.84 -16.37
N ARG A 315 -14.46 -15.90 -15.67
CA ARG A 315 -14.74 -17.29 -16.07
C ARG A 315 -16.24 -17.61 -16.00
N VAL A 316 -16.92 -17.15 -14.95
CA VAL A 316 -18.38 -17.37 -14.78
C VAL A 316 -19.15 -16.67 -15.88
N VAL A 317 -18.86 -15.40 -16.17
CA VAL A 317 -19.56 -14.63 -17.20
C VAL A 317 -19.29 -15.18 -18.60
N ASN A 318 -18.06 -15.60 -18.88
CA ASN A 318 -17.69 -16.20 -20.16
C ASN A 318 -18.39 -17.55 -20.43
N ALA A 319 -18.87 -18.24 -19.37
CA ALA A 319 -19.66 -19.46 -19.52
C ALA A 319 -21.15 -19.19 -19.87
N ILE A 320 -21.60 -17.94 -19.76
CA ILE A 320 -22.97 -17.53 -20.09
C ILE A 320 -23.02 -17.10 -21.57
N PRO A 321 -23.95 -17.57 -22.38
CA PRO A 321 -24.05 -17.19 -23.79
C PRO A 321 -24.56 -15.75 -23.93
N MET A 322 -23.66 -14.80 -23.84
CA MET A 322 -23.90 -13.35 -24.05
C MET A 322 -22.96 -12.82 -25.14
N ASN A 323 -23.35 -11.72 -25.78
CA ASN A 323 -22.41 -11.01 -26.65
C ASN A 323 -21.28 -10.37 -25.81
N HIS A 324 -20.14 -10.15 -26.42
CA HIS A 324 -18.92 -9.67 -25.76
C HIS A 324 -19.11 -8.32 -25.06
N ASP A 325 -19.81 -7.37 -25.70
CA ASP A 325 -20.04 -6.01 -25.16
C ASP A 325 -20.95 -6.08 -23.91
N ALA A 326 -22.01 -6.90 -23.95
CA ALA A 326 -22.87 -7.09 -22.78
C ALA A 326 -22.10 -7.76 -21.63
N SER A 327 -21.26 -8.74 -21.92
CA SER A 327 -20.39 -9.39 -20.91
C SER A 327 -19.45 -8.38 -20.24
N ASN A 328 -18.79 -7.54 -21.03
CA ASN A 328 -17.90 -6.50 -20.52
C ASN A 328 -18.63 -5.44 -19.70
N ALA A 329 -19.80 -4.99 -20.13
CA ALA A 329 -20.62 -4.04 -19.37
C ALA A 329 -21.06 -4.62 -18.01
N VAL A 330 -21.50 -5.86 -17.98
CA VAL A 330 -21.85 -6.60 -16.75
C VAL A 330 -20.64 -6.71 -15.84
N LEU A 331 -19.50 -7.16 -16.35
CA LEU A 331 -18.28 -7.32 -15.58
C LEU A 331 -17.78 -6.00 -14.99
N PHE A 332 -17.88 -4.89 -15.73
CA PHE A 332 -17.46 -3.58 -15.24
C PHE A 332 -18.24 -3.16 -13.99
N VAL A 333 -19.53 -3.48 -13.90
CA VAL A 333 -20.37 -3.17 -12.75
C VAL A 333 -20.19 -4.16 -11.60
N ILE A 334 -20.18 -5.47 -11.91
CA ILE A 334 -20.20 -6.49 -10.86
C ILE A 334 -18.83 -6.70 -10.20
N ARG A 335 -17.73 -6.49 -10.91
CA ARG A 335 -16.37 -6.67 -10.38
C ARG A 335 -16.10 -5.87 -9.11
N PRO A 336 -16.27 -4.54 -9.09
CA PRO A 336 -16.03 -3.75 -7.89
C PRO A 336 -16.97 -4.12 -6.74
N VAL A 337 -18.23 -4.35 -7.02
CA VAL A 337 -19.24 -4.72 -6.02
C VAL A 337 -18.92 -6.08 -5.38
N ALA A 338 -18.66 -7.08 -6.20
CA ALA A 338 -18.30 -8.42 -5.72
C ALA A 338 -16.97 -8.40 -4.95
N ALA A 339 -15.98 -7.64 -5.42
CA ALA A 339 -14.71 -7.47 -4.70
C ALA A 339 -14.92 -6.91 -3.29
N VAL A 340 -15.78 -5.89 -3.13
CA VAL A 340 -16.09 -5.31 -1.82
C VAL A 340 -16.82 -6.30 -0.93
N ILE A 341 -17.81 -7.04 -1.46
CA ILE A 341 -18.54 -8.07 -0.70
C ILE A 341 -17.60 -9.19 -0.26
N CYS A 342 -16.80 -9.75 -1.17
CA CYS A 342 -15.83 -10.79 -0.87
C CYS A 342 -14.77 -10.30 0.13
N ALA A 343 -14.31 -9.06 -0.01
CA ALA A 343 -13.36 -8.46 0.91
C ALA A 343 -13.94 -8.33 2.34
N TRP A 344 -15.19 -7.91 2.46
CA TRP A 344 -15.88 -7.87 3.76
C TRP A 344 -15.99 -9.25 4.40
N LEU A 345 -16.35 -10.28 3.64
CA LEU A 345 -16.40 -11.66 4.12
C LEU A 345 -15.00 -12.14 4.55
N THR A 346 -14.00 -11.91 3.71
CA THR A 346 -12.61 -12.27 4.00
C THR A 346 -12.09 -11.54 5.25
N PHE A 347 -12.35 -10.25 5.39
CA PHE A 347 -11.98 -9.46 6.56
C PHE A 347 -12.63 -10.03 7.83
N ARG A 348 -13.93 -10.31 7.78
CA ARG A 348 -14.71 -10.76 8.93
C ARG A 348 -14.31 -12.16 9.39
N TYR A 349 -14.15 -13.10 8.44
CA TYR A 349 -14.03 -14.52 8.75
C TYR A 349 -12.61 -15.09 8.64
N VAL A 350 -11.72 -14.39 7.95
CA VAL A 350 -10.33 -14.86 7.72
C VAL A 350 -9.32 -13.89 8.32
N GLU A 351 -9.28 -12.63 7.86
CA GLU A 351 -8.25 -11.66 8.27
C GLU A 351 -8.28 -11.38 9.77
N THR A 352 -9.45 -10.99 10.30
CA THR A 352 -9.57 -10.59 11.71
C THR A 352 -9.27 -11.75 12.68
N PRO A 353 -9.81 -12.97 12.52
CA PRO A 353 -9.47 -14.09 13.40
C PRO A 353 -7.99 -14.47 13.34
N LEU A 354 -7.44 -14.60 12.12
CA LEU A 354 -6.05 -15.01 11.94
C LEU A 354 -5.05 -13.96 12.43
N SER A 355 -5.28 -12.68 12.15
CA SER A 355 -4.45 -11.58 12.63
C SER A 355 -4.48 -11.47 14.16
N THR A 356 -5.65 -11.68 14.77
CA THR A 356 -5.79 -11.68 16.23
C THR A 356 -5.05 -12.87 16.85
N TRP A 357 -5.16 -14.06 16.29
CA TRP A 357 -4.45 -15.24 16.72
C TRP A 357 -2.93 -15.06 16.60
N ALA A 358 -2.45 -14.63 15.43
CA ALA A 358 -1.03 -14.38 15.18
C ALA A 358 -0.46 -13.33 16.13
N ARG A 359 -1.19 -12.24 16.35
CA ARG A 359 -0.80 -11.18 17.30
C ARG A 359 -0.66 -11.72 18.72
N LYS A 360 -1.61 -12.51 19.18
CA LYS A 360 -1.52 -13.16 20.52
C LYS A 360 -0.28 -14.06 20.60
N ARG A 361 -0.02 -14.90 19.61
CA ARG A 361 1.13 -15.81 19.59
C ARG A 361 2.46 -15.05 19.57
N LEU A 362 2.63 -14.10 18.66
CA LEU A 362 3.88 -13.36 18.49
C LEU A 362 4.20 -12.42 19.67
N LEU A 363 3.19 -11.85 20.33
CA LEU A 363 3.40 -10.98 21.49
C LEU A 363 3.55 -11.76 22.80
N HIS A 364 3.09 -13.02 22.89
CA HIS A 364 3.27 -13.90 24.04
C HIS A 364 4.63 -14.66 24.02
N ILE A 365 5.36 -14.60 22.92
CA ILE A 365 6.77 -15.04 22.89
C ILE A 365 7.55 -14.03 23.75
N ARG A 366 7.72 -14.36 25.02
CA ARG A 366 8.22 -13.51 26.09
C ARG A 366 9.64 -13.05 25.81
N MET A 367 9.85 -11.73 25.75
CA MET A 367 10.99 -11.18 26.49
C MET A 367 10.56 -11.06 27.97
N PRO A 368 11.39 -11.51 28.93
CA PRO A 368 11.06 -11.38 30.33
C PRO A 368 10.80 -9.91 30.66
N LEU A 369 9.61 -9.64 31.20
CA LEU A 369 9.30 -8.35 31.79
C LEU A 369 10.37 -8.09 32.85
N ARG A 370 11.14 -7.01 32.75
CA ARG A 370 11.93 -6.52 33.89
C ARG A 370 10.98 -6.37 35.06
N PRO A 371 11.32 -6.92 36.25
CA PRO A 371 10.52 -6.63 37.42
C PRO A 371 10.48 -5.11 37.60
N SER A 372 9.27 -4.58 37.73
CA SER A 372 9.05 -3.21 38.17
C SER A 372 9.73 -3.09 39.54
N PHE A 373 10.84 -2.38 39.61
CA PHE A 373 11.33 -1.90 40.91
C PHE A 373 10.27 -0.92 41.43
N VAL A 374 9.45 -1.42 42.34
CA VAL A 374 8.71 -0.60 43.28
C VAL A 374 9.75 -0.21 44.33
N GLY A 375 10.06 1.08 44.38
CA GLY A 375 10.90 1.73 45.35
C GLY A 375 10.62 3.22 45.29
#